data_6c0ca93cb090c721af184626b435a05f
#
_entry.id   6c0ca93cb090c721af184626b435a05f
#
_cell.length_a   1.000
_cell.length_b   1.000
_cell.length_c   1.000
_cell.angle_alpha   90.00
_cell.angle_beta   90.00
_cell.angle_gamma   90.00
#
_symmetry.space_group_name_H-M   'P 1'
#
loop_
_entity.id
_entity.type
_entity.pdbx_description
1 polymer ?
#
loop_
_entity_poly.entity_id
_entity_poly.type
_entity_poly.pdbx_seq_one_letter_code
_entity_poly.pdbx_strand_id
1 'polypeptide(L)'
;MNIKFFFKKAALCLLLFLCIKNTAQPAIWKIDSLRKEAHNTWLKEGDFNSLLLTERNLLNECKKQGYIKGEIKGYINIANVLSGVNRNRESLQFLDIARKKLLYHNDAETEAHMNHVYGVNYYSLGLHKRALEKFNKALEVAKRISDEKARQKRQYSAYDWKRSCFHFLGLMDSVYSNERKCMKSPMPMLFITIAGRHFQNKNIDSAEYYINKANHLLLTKKNPLEGKANVLRAYGRLYIEKKDYKKSLHYLLNSLEITRKSGFRKRTLETYKLLATAYKCLYNIQKENEYLLKYTQLNDSLRENERIALNSSVEDILNSQQDHDTSASKNFYYGFAGIILVSAAIIIMLNNIYKARQKIQDNAINEKILESDMLRRKLDGLHQEVVQLAIKSDPSFIHKFREAYSEFYNNLTTENPGLTANDILFCAFIKLNFSNKEIAEYAHLSIRTVESKKYRLKKKLGISAEMDLNKWITQY
;
A
#
# COMPACT_ATOMS: atom_id res chain seq x y z
N MET A 1 54.06 39.98 -38.44
CA MET A 1 53.60 38.96 -37.48
C MET A 1 52.48 38.09 -38.18
N ASN A 2 52.76 36.83 -38.43
CA ASN A 2 52.09 36.03 -39.45
C ASN A 2 50.65 35.62 -39.10
N ILE A 3 49.68 36.32 -39.67
CA ILE A 3 48.23 36.02 -39.52
C ILE A 3 47.90 34.54 -39.88
N LYS A 4 48.63 33.95 -40.83
CA LYS A 4 48.48 32.52 -41.16
C LYS A 4 48.85 31.55 -40.02
N PHE A 5 49.72 31.96 -39.10
CA PHE A 5 50.12 31.14 -37.94
C PHE A 5 49.08 31.17 -36.84
N PHE A 6 48.35 32.29 -36.71
CA PHE A 6 47.25 32.44 -35.74
C PHE A 6 46.03 31.63 -36.15
N PHE A 7 45.69 31.63 -37.45
CA PHE A 7 44.58 30.81 -37.97
C PHE A 7 44.87 29.31 -37.89
N LYS A 8 46.13 28.86 -38.09
CA LYS A 8 46.49 27.46 -37.91
C LYS A 8 46.36 26.99 -36.43
N LYS A 9 46.74 27.84 -35.46
CA LYS A 9 46.58 27.52 -34.05
C LYS A 9 45.12 27.54 -33.63
N ALA A 10 44.32 28.50 -34.09
CA ALA A 10 42.89 28.56 -33.84
C ALA A 10 42.14 27.34 -34.44
N ALA A 11 42.49 26.95 -35.66
CA ALA A 11 41.92 25.74 -36.30
C ALA A 11 42.32 24.45 -35.57
N LEU A 12 43.58 24.37 -35.07
CA LEU A 12 44.03 23.22 -34.26
C LEU A 12 43.32 23.14 -32.91
N CYS A 13 43.08 24.28 -32.26
CA CYS A 13 42.28 24.35 -31.01
C CYS A 13 40.81 23.99 -31.27
N LEU A 14 40.24 24.40 -32.41
CA LEU A 14 38.88 24.03 -32.81
C LEU A 14 38.73 22.52 -33.10
N LEU A 15 39.74 21.95 -33.78
CA LEU A 15 39.84 20.52 -34.05
C LEU A 15 40.00 19.71 -32.73
N LEU A 16 40.84 20.18 -31.81
CA LEU A 16 40.98 19.57 -30.50
C LEU A 16 39.68 19.67 -29.68
N PHE A 17 38.95 20.79 -29.74
CA PHE A 17 37.66 20.95 -29.12
C PHE A 17 36.55 20.04 -29.72
N LEU A 18 36.60 19.82 -31.03
CA LEU A 18 35.72 18.89 -31.76
C LEU A 18 36.07 17.41 -31.45
N CYS A 19 37.34 17.08 -31.28
CA CYS A 19 37.80 15.76 -30.88
C CYS A 19 37.40 15.44 -29.42
N ILE A 20 37.47 16.43 -28.52
CA ILE A 20 37.07 16.29 -27.12
C ILE A 20 35.55 16.06 -27.00
N LYS A 21 34.74 16.75 -27.82
CA LYS A 21 33.28 16.50 -27.86
C LYS A 21 32.93 15.10 -28.39
N ASN A 22 33.68 14.58 -29.36
CA ASN A 22 33.40 13.27 -29.92
C ASN A 22 33.82 12.09 -29.02
N THR A 23 34.77 12.28 -28.10
CA THR A 23 35.17 11.22 -27.14
C THR A 23 34.25 11.15 -25.91
N ALA A 24 33.49 12.22 -25.59
CA ALA A 24 32.55 12.22 -24.49
C ALA A 24 31.25 11.44 -24.79
N GLN A 25 30.82 11.36 -26.04
CA GLN A 25 29.57 10.71 -26.44
C GLN A 25 29.55 9.18 -26.21
N PRO A 26 30.62 8.44 -26.54
CA PRO A 26 30.71 7.00 -26.25
C PRO A 26 30.72 6.71 -24.74
N ALA A 27 31.33 7.59 -23.95
CA ALA A 27 31.40 7.43 -22.49
C ALA A 27 30.02 7.63 -21.82
N ILE A 28 29.23 8.59 -22.27
CA ILE A 28 27.86 8.84 -21.78
C ILE A 28 26.96 7.63 -22.06
N TRP A 29 27.01 7.08 -23.29
CA TRP A 29 26.27 5.89 -23.65
C TRP A 29 26.66 4.68 -22.77
N LYS A 30 27.93 4.52 -22.48
CA LYS A 30 28.44 3.47 -21.59
C LYS A 30 27.91 3.61 -20.16
N ILE A 31 27.83 4.83 -19.63
CA ILE A 31 27.24 5.14 -18.31
C ILE A 31 25.77 4.71 -18.26
N ASP A 32 24.97 5.12 -19.24
CA ASP A 32 23.54 4.79 -19.28
C ASP A 32 23.30 3.27 -19.50
N SER A 33 24.17 2.59 -20.26
CA SER A 33 24.15 1.13 -20.45
C SER A 33 24.45 0.38 -19.15
N LEU A 34 25.53 0.73 -18.45
CA LEU A 34 25.92 0.15 -17.17
C LEU A 34 24.84 0.37 -16.10
N ARG A 35 24.24 1.56 -16.08
CA ARG A 35 23.14 1.87 -15.16
C ARG A 35 21.93 0.96 -15.40
N LYS A 36 21.58 0.75 -16.67
CA LYS A 36 20.49 -0.16 -17.06
C LYS A 36 20.78 -1.60 -16.66
N GLU A 37 22.00 -2.04 -16.83
CA GLU A 37 22.45 -3.38 -16.43
C GLU A 37 22.41 -3.55 -14.90
N ALA A 38 22.97 -2.62 -14.14
CA ALA A 38 22.92 -2.61 -12.68
C ALA A 38 21.48 -2.66 -12.15
N HIS A 39 20.58 -1.89 -12.76
CA HIS A 39 19.18 -1.88 -12.37
C HIS A 39 18.49 -3.22 -12.64
N ASN A 40 18.80 -3.87 -13.79
CA ASN A 40 18.29 -5.20 -14.12
C ASN A 40 18.85 -6.27 -13.17
N THR A 41 20.13 -6.19 -12.79
CA THR A 41 20.77 -7.09 -11.83
C THR A 41 20.11 -6.95 -10.46
N TRP A 42 19.86 -5.71 -9.99
CA TRP A 42 19.15 -5.48 -8.74
C TRP A 42 17.76 -6.12 -8.71
N LEU A 43 16.97 -6.00 -9.80
CA LEU A 43 15.66 -6.65 -9.89
C LEU A 43 15.76 -8.17 -9.86
N LYS A 44 16.87 -8.74 -10.33
CA LYS A 44 17.08 -10.20 -10.32
C LYS A 44 17.55 -10.70 -8.97
N GLU A 45 18.55 -10.07 -8.40
CA GLU A 45 19.29 -10.59 -7.25
C GLU A 45 18.83 -9.99 -5.92
N GLY A 46 18.14 -8.84 -5.97
CA GLY A 46 17.78 -8.09 -4.77
C GLY A 46 19.02 -7.54 -4.05
N ASP A 47 20.12 -7.36 -4.79
CA ASP A 47 21.40 -6.87 -4.26
C ASP A 47 21.43 -5.34 -4.30
N PHE A 48 20.91 -4.75 -3.22
CA PHE A 48 20.90 -3.30 -3.04
C PHE A 48 22.31 -2.71 -2.87
N ASN A 49 23.28 -3.50 -2.35
CA ASN A 49 24.65 -3.07 -2.17
C ASN A 49 25.31 -2.80 -3.52
N SER A 50 25.29 -3.79 -4.38
CA SER A 50 25.89 -3.69 -5.71
C SER A 50 25.22 -2.58 -6.52
N LEU A 51 23.91 -2.39 -6.39
CA LEU A 51 23.21 -1.30 -7.07
C LEU A 51 23.66 0.07 -6.56
N LEU A 52 23.67 0.28 -5.23
CA LEU A 52 24.07 1.57 -4.65
C LEU A 52 25.54 1.88 -4.94
N LEU A 53 26.43 0.88 -4.85
CA LEU A 53 27.85 1.05 -5.19
C LEU A 53 28.02 1.42 -6.67
N THR A 54 27.30 0.74 -7.55
CA THR A 54 27.33 1.04 -9.00
C THR A 54 26.80 2.45 -9.28
N GLU A 55 25.65 2.82 -8.70
CA GLU A 55 25.11 4.18 -8.88
C GLU A 55 26.05 5.26 -8.32
N ARG A 56 26.77 5.00 -7.21
CA ARG A 56 27.81 5.91 -6.68
C ARG A 56 28.95 6.09 -7.69
N ASN A 57 29.46 5.00 -8.22
CA ASN A 57 30.55 5.06 -9.19
C ASN A 57 30.12 5.78 -10.48
N LEU A 58 28.93 5.47 -11.01
CA LEU A 58 28.37 6.13 -12.17
C LEU A 58 28.07 7.61 -11.91
N LEU A 59 27.64 7.97 -10.71
CA LEU A 59 27.42 9.35 -10.29
C LEU A 59 28.74 10.15 -10.31
N ASN A 60 29.81 9.58 -9.76
CA ASN A 60 31.13 10.20 -9.77
C ASN A 60 31.65 10.37 -11.20
N GLU A 61 31.42 9.38 -12.06
CA GLU A 61 31.80 9.46 -13.47
C GLU A 61 30.98 10.54 -14.20
N CYS A 62 29.67 10.63 -13.93
CA CYS A 62 28.83 11.71 -14.46
C CYS A 62 29.34 13.10 -14.06
N LYS A 63 29.76 13.27 -12.79
CA LYS A 63 30.33 14.55 -12.30
C LYS A 63 31.62 14.89 -13.02
N LYS A 64 32.54 13.93 -13.18
CA LYS A 64 33.81 14.12 -13.91
C LYS A 64 33.60 14.56 -15.34
N GLN A 65 32.57 14.03 -15.99
CA GLN A 65 32.24 14.29 -17.41
C GLN A 65 31.29 15.47 -17.59
N GLY A 66 30.80 16.11 -16.52
CA GLY A 66 29.81 17.19 -16.60
C GLY A 66 28.44 16.69 -17.13
N TYR A 67 28.16 15.37 -17.01
CA TYR A 67 26.90 14.77 -17.47
C TYR A 67 25.78 14.98 -16.46
N ILE A 68 25.22 16.20 -16.42
CA ILE A 68 24.21 16.64 -15.44
C ILE A 68 22.96 15.74 -15.46
N LYS A 69 22.45 15.37 -16.64
CA LYS A 69 21.31 14.45 -16.76
C LYS A 69 21.60 13.09 -16.11
N GLY A 70 22.81 12.57 -16.29
CA GLY A 70 23.26 11.33 -15.64
C GLY A 70 23.36 11.45 -14.13
N GLU A 71 23.81 12.59 -13.61
CA GLU A 71 23.82 12.87 -12.16
C GLU A 71 22.41 12.86 -11.57
N ILE A 72 21.47 13.59 -12.19
CA ILE A 72 20.08 13.66 -11.73
C ILE A 72 19.45 12.27 -11.71
N LYS A 73 19.66 11.49 -12.78
CA LYS A 73 19.19 10.09 -12.84
C LYS A 73 19.78 9.25 -11.71
N GLY A 74 21.07 9.39 -11.41
CA GLY A 74 21.74 8.71 -10.31
C GLY A 74 21.10 8.99 -8.96
N TYR A 75 20.87 10.26 -8.64
CA TYR A 75 20.19 10.63 -7.39
C TYR A 75 18.78 10.07 -7.29
N ILE A 76 18.00 10.10 -8.38
CA ILE A 76 16.63 9.54 -8.39
C ILE A 76 16.66 8.02 -8.22
N ASN A 77 17.62 7.32 -8.83
CA ASN A 77 17.76 5.88 -8.70
C ASN A 77 18.12 5.47 -7.27
N ILE A 78 19.07 6.18 -6.65
CA ILE A 78 19.41 5.97 -5.23
C ILE A 78 18.17 6.19 -4.36
N ALA A 79 17.43 7.28 -4.58
CA ALA A 79 16.21 7.58 -3.85
C ALA A 79 15.15 6.47 -4.03
N ASN A 80 15.01 5.93 -5.24
CA ASN A 80 14.07 4.85 -5.52
C ASN A 80 14.43 3.55 -4.75
N VAL A 81 15.72 3.21 -4.67
CA VAL A 81 16.20 2.08 -3.88
C VAL A 81 15.90 2.29 -2.39
N LEU A 82 16.24 3.46 -1.86
CA LEU A 82 16.00 3.82 -0.46
C LEU A 82 14.50 3.75 -0.10
N SER A 83 13.63 4.23 -0.99
CA SER A 83 12.18 4.10 -0.82
C SER A 83 11.73 2.64 -0.79
N GLY A 84 12.31 1.80 -1.64
CA GLY A 84 12.00 0.35 -1.70
C GLY A 84 12.35 -0.40 -0.41
N VAL A 85 13.25 0.14 0.41
CA VAL A 85 13.66 -0.41 1.71
C VAL A 85 13.15 0.42 2.90
N ASN A 86 12.13 1.24 2.68
CA ASN A 86 11.47 2.07 3.70
C ASN A 86 12.35 3.16 4.36
N ARG A 87 13.51 3.50 3.78
CA ARG A 87 14.31 4.67 4.20
C ARG A 87 13.81 5.94 3.50
N ASN A 88 12.55 6.26 3.74
CA ASN A 88 11.86 7.32 3.00
C ASN A 88 12.45 8.73 3.26
N ARG A 89 12.97 8.98 4.48
CA ARG A 89 13.58 10.27 4.82
C ARG A 89 14.78 10.56 3.95
N GLU A 90 15.71 9.63 3.88
CA GLU A 90 16.93 9.75 3.08
C GLU A 90 16.62 9.75 1.58
N SER A 91 15.65 8.94 1.17
CA SER A 91 15.15 8.98 -0.21
C SER A 91 14.66 10.36 -0.59
N LEU A 92 13.90 11.04 0.27
CA LEU A 92 13.42 12.40 0.04
C LEU A 92 14.57 13.43 -0.04
N GLN A 93 15.63 13.27 0.76
CA GLN A 93 16.82 14.10 0.68
C GLN A 93 17.51 13.99 -0.69
N PHE A 94 17.70 12.78 -1.21
CA PHE A 94 18.27 12.59 -2.55
C PHE A 94 17.37 13.13 -3.65
N LEU A 95 16.04 13.02 -3.51
CA LEU A 95 15.11 13.65 -4.44
C LEU A 95 15.17 15.17 -4.40
N ASP A 96 15.42 15.79 -3.25
CA ASP A 96 15.58 17.23 -3.14
C ASP A 96 16.85 17.71 -3.83
N ILE A 97 17.95 16.93 -3.75
CA ILE A 97 19.17 17.20 -4.52
C ILE A 97 18.86 17.11 -6.04
N ALA A 98 18.21 16.06 -6.47
CA ALA A 98 17.83 15.87 -7.87
C ALA A 98 16.93 17.02 -8.36
N ARG A 99 15.97 17.46 -7.54
CA ARG A 99 15.05 18.57 -7.83
C ARG A 99 15.77 19.89 -8.03
N LYS A 100 16.74 20.22 -7.15
CA LYS A 100 17.54 21.45 -7.29
C LYS A 100 18.32 21.47 -8.61
N LYS A 101 18.93 20.35 -8.99
CA LYS A 101 19.66 20.22 -10.26
C LYS A 101 18.73 20.28 -11.48
N LEU A 102 17.52 19.72 -11.35
CA LEU A 102 16.52 19.69 -12.43
C LEU A 102 15.96 21.10 -12.76
N LEU A 103 16.01 22.06 -11.83
CA LEU A 103 15.63 23.45 -12.09
C LEU A 103 16.42 24.06 -13.26
N TYR A 104 17.69 23.64 -13.45
CA TYR A 104 18.58 24.10 -14.48
C TYR A 104 18.71 23.16 -15.67
N HIS A 105 17.92 22.05 -15.67
CA HIS A 105 18.03 21.04 -16.71
C HIS A 105 16.65 20.43 -17.04
N ASN A 106 16.02 21.00 -18.06
CA ASN A 106 14.66 20.59 -18.45
C ASN A 106 14.67 19.22 -19.15
N ASP A 107 14.29 18.16 -18.42
CA ASP A 107 14.12 16.79 -18.94
C ASP A 107 12.86 16.17 -18.40
N ALA A 108 11.83 16.11 -19.25
CA ALA A 108 10.50 15.65 -18.85
C ALA A 108 10.48 14.20 -18.35
N GLU A 109 11.29 13.29 -18.91
CA GLU A 109 11.35 11.90 -18.46
C GLU A 109 11.91 11.78 -17.06
N THR A 110 13.00 12.52 -16.79
CA THR A 110 13.63 12.56 -15.47
C THR A 110 12.74 13.24 -14.44
N GLU A 111 12.06 14.34 -14.80
CA GLU A 111 11.09 15.03 -13.94
C GLU A 111 9.90 14.14 -13.60
N ALA A 112 9.34 13.44 -14.58
CA ALA A 112 8.24 12.49 -14.37
C ALA A 112 8.68 11.34 -13.44
N HIS A 113 9.90 10.82 -13.62
CA HIS A 113 10.46 9.79 -12.74
C HIS A 113 10.64 10.29 -11.32
N MET A 114 11.20 11.46 -11.13
CA MET A 114 11.38 12.08 -9.81
C MET A 114 10.04 12.23 -9.07
N ASN A 115 9.02 12.78 -9.73
CA ASN A 115 7.69 12.90 -9.13
C ASN A 115 7.07 11.53 -8.81
N HIS A 116 7.32 10.52 -9.65
CA HIS A 116 6.91 9.16 -9.36
C HIS A 116 7.55 8.64 -8.06
N VAL A 117 8.86 8.80 -7.88
CA VAL A 117 9.58 8.33 -6.68
C VAL A 117 9.15 9.11 -5.44
N TYR A 118 8.88 10.42 -5.53
CA TYR A 118 8.23 11.17 -4.45
C TYR A 118 6.88 10.57 -4.06
N GLY A 119 6.05 10.23 -5.06
CA GLY A 119 4.76 9.58 -4.84
C GLY A 119 4.89 8.25 -4.10
N VAL A 120 5.87 7.40 -4.48
CA VAL A 120 6.16 6.13 -3.82
C VAL A 120 6.57 6.33 -2.36
N ASN A 121 7.43 7.33 -2.08
CA ASN A 121 7.82 7.68 -0.71
C ASN A 121 6.60 8.09 0.14
N TYR A 122 5.77 9.00 -0.37
CA TYR A 122 4.57 9.43 0.36
C TYR A 122 3.57 8.30 0.56
N TYR A 123 3.43 7.39 -0.42
CA TYR A 123 2.61 6.19 -0.27
C TYR A 123 3.14 5.29 0.86
N SER A 124 4.45 5.04 0.90
CA SER A 124 5.09 4.22 1.94
C SER A 124 4.98 4.83 3.34
N LEU A 125 4.86 6.15 3.42
CA LEU A 125 4.62 6.91 4.67
C LEU A 125 3.13 7.00 5.05
N GLY A 126 2.22 6.36 4.28
CA GLY A 126 0.77 6.44 4.52
C GLY A 126 0.14 7.77 4.08
N LEU A 127 0.90 8.69 3.49
CA LEU A 127 0.44 9.99 3.03
C LEU A 127 -0.22 9.91 1.65
N HIS A 128 -1.29 9.10 1.54
CA HIS A 128 -1.88 8.71 0.24
C HIS A 128 -2.38 9.91 -0.59
N LYS A 129 -2.91 10.97 0.05
CA LYS A 129 -3.32 12.19 -0.67
C LYS A 129 -2.13 12.89 -1.33
N ARG A 130 -1.01 13.10 -0.59
CA ARG A 130 0.23 13.67 -1.14
C ARG A 130 0.85 12.78 -2.21
N ALA A 131 0.77 11.47 -2.05
CA ALA A 131 1.21 10.51 -3.07
C ALA A 131 0.42 10.71 -4.37
N LEU A 132 -0.91 10.86 -4.29
CA LEU A 132 -1.78 11.13 -5.45
C LEU A 132 -1.40 12.44 -6.16
N GLU A 133 -1.10 13.52 -5.42
CA GLU A 133 -0.63 14.79 -6.00
C GLU A 133 0.64 14.59 -6.82
N LYS A 134 1.63 13.85 -6.27
CA LYS A 134 2.89 13.57 -6.98
C LYS A 134 2.70 12.66 -8.19
N PHE A 135 1.86 11.64 -8.11
CA PHE A 135 1.53 10.81 -9.27
C PHE A 135 0.75 11.58 -10.34
N ASN A 136 -0.12 12.53 -9.94
CA ASN A 136 -0.77 13.44 -10.89
C ASN A 136 0.24 14.33 -11.60
N LYS A 137 1.20 14.91 -10.85
CA LYS A 137 2.29 15.71 -11.43
C LYS A 137 3.15 14.87 -12.38
N ALA A 138 3.49 13.63 -12.00
CA ALA A 138 4.21 12.71 -12.87
C ALA A 138 3.46 12.45 -14.19
N LEU A 139 2.12 12.29 -14.15
CA LEU A 139 1.28 12.11 -15.34
C LEU A 139 1.23 13.35 -16.21
N GLU A 140 1.12 14.54 -15.61
CA GLU A 140 1.14 15.82 -16.33
C GLU A 140 2.46 15.99 -17.09
N VAL A 141 3.57 15.79 -16.39
CA VAL A 141 4.92 15.92 -16.97
C VAL A 141 5.16 14.84 -18.03
N ALA A 142 4.66 13.63 -17.82
CA ALA A 142 4.82 12.54 -18.80
C ALA A 142 4.21 12.86 -20.16
N LYS A 143 3.22 13.77 -20.26
CA LYS A 143 2.66 14.21 -21.55
C LYS A 143 3.70 14.92 -22.45
N ARG A 144 4.74 15.51 -21.83
CA ARG A 144 5.83 16.21 -22.53
C ARG A 144 6.95 15.30 -23.00
N ILE A 145 6.92 14.00 -22.64
CA ILE A 145 7.94 13.03 -23.08
C ILE A 145 7.71 12.70 -24.56
N SER A 146 8.70 12.96 -25.39
CA SER A 146 8.63 12.71 -26.83
C SER A 146 8.66 11.21 -27.17
N ASP A 147 9.50 10.43 -26.49
CA ASP A 147 9.56 8.99 -26.68
C ASP A 147 8.28 8.31 -26.18
N GLU A 148 7.55 7.70 -27.10
CA GLU A 148 6.25 7.07 -26.84
C GLU A 148 6.35 5.93 -25.80
N LYS A 149 7.39 5.10 -25.89
CA LYS A 149 7.57 3.98 -24.95
C LYS A 149 7.88 4.45 -23.55
N ALA A 150 8.75 5.45 -23.42
CA ALA A 150 9.07 6.08 -22.14
C ALA A 150 7.82 6.74 -21.56
N ARG A 151 7.06 7.49 -22.36
CA ARG A 151 5.80 8.13 -21.96
C ARG A 151 4.80 7.11 -21.43
N GLN A 152 4.52 6.07 -22.19
CA GLN A 152 3.58 5.01 -21.79
C GLN A 152 4.04 4.30 -20.52
N LYS A 153 5.34 4.01 -20.38
CA LYS A 153 5.91 3.41 -19.17
C LYS A 153 5.68 4.29 -17.93
N ARG A 154 5.92 5.60 -18.02
CA ARG A 154 5.72 6.54 -16.91
C ARG A 154 4.25 6.68 -16.55
N GLN A 155 3.38 6.78 -17.57
CA GLN A 155 1.93 6.85 -17.36
C GLN A 155 1.39 5.58 -16.70
N TYR A 156 1.77 4.40 -17.20
CA TYR A 156 1.39 3.12 -16.60
C TYR A 156 1.77 3.06 -15.11
N SER A 157 3.05 3.35 -14.80
CA SER A 157 3.54 3.31 -13.42
C SER A 157 2.76 4.24 -12.50
N ALA A 158 2.45 5.46 -12.97
CA ALA A 158 1.69 6.42 -12.18
C ALA A 158 0.23 5.95 -11.95
N TYR A 159 -0.45 5.43 -12.96
CA TYR A 159 -1.81 4.89 -12.81
C TYR A 159 -1.84 3.67 -11.89
N ASP A 160 -0.85 2.79 -11.94
CA ASP A 160 -0.76 1.60 -11.10
C ASP A 160 -0.60 1.97 -9.61
N TRP A 161 0.25 2.96 -9.29
CA TRP A 161 0.38 3.46 -7.93
C TRP A 161 -0.82 4.27 -7.45
N LYS A 162 -1.45 5.08 -8.33
CA LYS A 162 -2.71 5.76 -8.00
C LYS A 162 -3.81 4.78 -7.62
N ARG A 163 -3.92 3.68 -8.35
CA ARG A 163 -4.85 2.59 -8.03
C ARG A 163 -4.60 2.06 -6.60
N SER A 164 -3.33 1.87 -6.23
CA SER A 164 -2.96 1.43 -4.88
C SER A 164 -3.33 2.46 -3.81
N CYS A 165 -3.09 3.76 -4.06
CA CYS A 165 -3.51 4.83 -3.16
C CYS A 165 -5.03 4.86 -2.97
N PHE A 166 -5.80 4.78 -4.05
CA PHE A 166 -7.26 4.77 -3.98
C PHE A 166 -7.82 3.55 -3.28
N HIS A 167 -7.16 2.40 -3.42
CA HIS A 167 -7.53 1.18 -2.68
C HIS A 167 -7.40 1.40 -1.17
N PHE A 168 -6.29 2.00 -0.69
CA PHE A 168 -6.11 2.34 0.73
C PHE A 168 -7.11 3.38 1.24
N LEU A 169 -7.55 4.28 0.38
CA LEU A 169 -8.56 5.29 0.71
C LEU A 169 -10.00 4.75 0.60
N GLY A 170 -10.20 3.48 0.24
CA GLY A 170 -11.52 2.87 0.05
C GLY A 170 -12.28 3.36 -1.19
N LEU A 171 -11.64 4.14 -2.08
CA LEU A 171 -12.27 4.77 -3.25
C LEU A 171 -12.27 3.81 -4.45
N MET A 172 -13.13 2.80 -4.41
CA MET A 172 -13.12 1.68 -5.37
C MET A 172 -13.41 2.12 -6.81
N ASP A 173 -14.29 3.09 -7.07
CA ASP A 173 -14.54 3.61 -8.42
C ASP A 173 -13.26 4.19 -9.04
N SER A 174 -12.47 4.91 -8.24
CA SER A 174 -11.17 5.44 -8.63
C SER A 174 -10.14 4.33 -8.87
N VAL A 175 -10.18 3.23 -8.10
CA VAL A 175 -9.38 2.03 -8.35
C VAL A 175 -9.70 1.49 -9.74
N TYR A 176 -10.96 1.20 -10.03
CA TYR A 176 -11.39 0.66 -11.32
C TYR A 176 -11.10 1.60 -12.50
N SER A 177 -11.28 2.92 -12.31
CA SER A 177 -10.93 3.92 -13.32
C SER A 177 -9.43 3.86 -13.69
N ASN A 178 -8.54 3.76 -12.70
CA ASN A 178 -7.10 3.65 -12.96
C ASN A 178 -6.71 2.27 -13.51
N GLU A 179 -7.37 1.20 -13.11
CA GLU A 179 -7.22 -0.13 -13.73
C GLU A 179 -7.55 -0.10 -15.21
N ARG A 180 -8.67 0.53 -15.62
CA ARG A 180 -9.00 0.69 -17.05
C ARG A 180 -7.92 1.44 -17.82
N LYS A 181 -7.24 2.43 -17.22
CA LYS A 181 -6.11 3.12 -17.84
C LYS A 181 -4.90 2.21 -17.99
N CYS A 182 -4.60 1.37 -17.00
CA CYS A 182 -3.54 0.37 -17.06
C CYS A 182 -3.85 -0.72 -18.10
N MET A 183 -5.14 -1.01 -18.36
CA MET A 183 -5.57 -2.01 -19.35
C MET A 183 -5.23 -1.62 -20.81
N LYS A 184 -4.93 -0.35 -21.10
CA LYS A 184 -4.50 0.07 -22.44
C LYS A 184 -3.18 -0.56 -22.88
N SER A 185 -2.29 -0.85 -21.92
CA SER A 185 -1.04 -1.57 -22.16
C SER A 185 -0.74 -2.47 -20.95
N PRO A 186 -1.53 -3.53 -20.74
CA PRO A 186 -1.50 -4.28 -19.51
C PRO A 186 -0.18 -5.02 -19.33
N MET A 187 0.24 -5.13 -18.06
CA MET A 187 1.33 -6.00 -17.65
C MET A 187 0.78 -7.18 -16.85
N PRO A 188 1.44 -8.35 -16.86
CA PRO A 188 0.96 -9.52 -16.11
C PRO A 188 0.67 -9.24 -14.65
N MET A 189 1.48 -8.39 -14.01
CA MET A 189 1.34 -8.04 -12.60
C MET A 189 0.02 -7.31 -12.29
N LEU A 190 -0.53 -6.53 -13.23
CA LEU A 190 -1.84 -5.90 -13.08
C LEU A 190 -2.93 -6.96 -12.82
N PHE A 191 -2.97 -7.98 -13.67
CA PHE A 191 -3.96 -9.06 -13.55
C PHE A 191 -3.76 -9.90 -12.28
N ILE A 192 -2.51 -10.16 -11.89
CA ILE A 192 -2.19 -10.87 -10.63
C ILE A 192 -2.70 -10.06 -9.42
N THR A 193 -2.56 -8.74 -9.44
CA THR A 193 -3.06 -7.89 -8.35
C THR A 193 -4.58 -7.86 -8.30
N ILE A 194 -5.25 -7.81 -9.46
CA ILE A 194 -6.72 -7.91 -9.53
C ILE A 194 -7.18 -9.27 -8.99
N ALA A 195 -6.52 -10.37 -9.39
CA ALA A 195 -6.79 -11.69 -8.85
C ALA A 195 -6.62 -11.75 -7.33
N GLY A 196 -5.59 -11.06 -6.80
CA GLY A 196 -5.34 -10.93 -5.37
C GLY A 196 -6.53 -10.35 -4.60
N ARG A 197 -7.22 -9.35 -5.16
CA ARG A 197 -8.43 -8.76 -4.60
C ARG A 197 -9.63 -9.72 -4.66
N HIS A 198 -9.77 -10.48 -5.75
CA HIS A 198 -10.79 -11.52 -5.85
C HIS A 198 -10.59 -12.66 -4.84
N PHE A 199 -9.34 -13.03 -4.54
CA PHE A 199 -9.06 -13.96 -3.43
C PHE A 199 -9.50 -13.42 -2.07
N GLN A 200 -9.31 -12.13 -1.80
CA GLN A 200 -9.78 -11.51 -0.55
C GLN A 200 -11.30 -11.57 -0.43
N ASN A 201 -12.00 -11.41 -1.54
CA ASN A 201 -13.46 -11.48 -1.63
C ASN A 201 -13.99 -12.92 -1.81
N LYS A 202 -13.13 -13.95 -1.68
CA LYS A 202 -13.46 -15.37 -1.86
C LYS A 202 -14.07 -15.70 -3.25
N ASN A 203 -13.85 -14.85 -4.25
CA ASN A 203 -14.30 -15.07 -5.62
C ASN A 203 -13.18 -15.74 -6.43
N ILE A 204 -13.12 -17.08 -6.30
CA ILE A 204 -12.04 -17.90 -6.86
C ILE A 204 -12.09 -17.94 -8.39
N ASP A 205 -13.27 -17.99 -8.98
CA ASP A 205 -13.44 -18.06 -10.45
C ASP A 205 -12.93 -16.78 -11.13
N SER A 206 -13.27 -15.62 -10.56
CA SER A 206 -12.74 -14.35 -11.04
C SER A 206 -11.22 -14.25 -10.84
N ALA A 207 -10.69 -14.75 -9.72
CA ALA A 207 -9.25 -14.79 -9.50
C ALA A 207 -8.56 -15.63 -10.58
N GLU A 208 -9.07 -16.81 -10.87
CA GLU A 208 -8.58 -17.71 -11.94
C GLU A 208 -8.62 -17.03 -13.31
N TYR A 209 -9.73 -16.41 -13.66
CA TYR A 209 -9.87 -15.68 -14.92
C TYR A 209 -8.74 -14.65 -15.11
N TYR A 210 -8.45 -13.85 -14.08
CA TYR A 210 -7.38 -12.85 -14.17
C TYR A 210 -5.98 -13.46 -14.17
N ILE A 211 -5.76 -14.57 -13.46
CA ILE A 211 -4.48 -15.30 -13.53
C ILE A 211 -4.26 -15.85 -14.94
N ASN A 212 -5.30 -16.42 -15.56
CA ASN A 212 -5.25 -16.90 -16.93
C ASN A 212 -4.94 -15.77 -17.91
N LYS A 213 -5.51 -14.58 -17.74
CA LYS A 213 -5.15 -13.38 -18.52
C LYS A 213 -3.68 -12.99 -18.34
N ALA A 214 -3.17 -13.03 -17.09
CA ALA A 214 -1.75 -12.76 -16.85
C ALA A 214 -0.85 -13.76 -17.57
N ASN A 215 -1.21 -15.03 -17.53
CA ASN A 215 -0.48 -16.10 -18.22
C ASN A 215 -0.50 -15.94 -19.73
N HIS A 216 -1.66 -15.68 -20.32
CA HIS A 216 -1.78 -15.44 -21.77
C HIS A 216 -0.89 -14.26 -22.21
N LEU A 217 -0.85 -13.19 -21.43
CA LEU A 217 -0.02 -12.03 -21.72
C LEU A 217 1.49 -12.36 -21.66
N LEU A 218 1.90 -13.30 -20.79
CA LEU A 218 3.27 -13.79 -20.77
C LEU A 218 3.66 -14.57 -22.04
N LEU A 219 2.74 -15.34 -22.59
CA LEU A 219 2.99 -16.14 -23.80
C LEU A 219 3.11 -15.27 -25.06
N THR A 220 2.42 -14.13 -25.09
CA THR A 220 2.37 -13.24 -26.26
C THR A 220 3.47 -12.19 -26.28
N LYS A 221 4.15 -11.92 -25.18
CA LYS A 221 5.22 -10.92 -25.07
C LYS A 221 6.53 -11.58 -24.62
N LYS A 222 7.68 -11.11 -25.13
CA LYS A 222 8.99 -11.46 -24.54
C LYS A 222 9.05 -10.93 -23.10
N ASN A 223 8.66 -11.75 -22.17
CA ASN A 223 8.57 -11.36 -20.78
C ASN A 223 9.78 -11.87 -19.99
N PRO A 224 10.25 -11.10 -18.99
CA PRO A 224 11.31 -11.53 -18.09
C PRO A 224 10.85 -12.74 -17.27
N LEU A 225 11.82 -13.57 -16.84
CA LEU A 225 11.60 -14.75 -16.00
C LEU A 225 10.83 -14.42 -14.71
N GLU A 226 10.98 -13.20 -14.19
CA GLU A 226 10.22 -12.71 -13.03
C GLU A 226 8.71 -12.75 -13.28
N GLY A 227 8.25 -12.31 -14.45
CA GLY A 227 6.84 -12.36 -14.81
C GLY A 227 6.28 -13.79 -14.76
N LYS A 228 7.05 -14.75 -15.32
CA LYS A 228 6.69 -16.18 -15.29
C LYS A 228 6.60 -16.71 -13.84
N ALA A 229 7.61 -16.41 -13.02
CA ALA A 229 7.61 -16.84 -11.63
C ALA A 229 6.39 -16.27 -10.84
N ASN A 230 6.04 -15.01 -11.08
CA ASN A 230 4.89 -14.38 -10.43
C ASN A 230 3.55 -15.03 -10.83
N VAL A 231 3.37 -15.38 -12.10
CA VAL A 231 2.16 -16.08 -12.57
C VAL A 231 2.08 -17.49 -12.01
N LEU A 232 3.18 -18.24 -12.01
CA LEU A 232 3.23 -19.58 -11.41
C LEU A 232 2.88 -19.52 -9.91
N ARG A 233 3.41 -18.53 -9.19
CA ARG A 233 3.07 -18.32 -7.77
C ARG A 233 1.58 -17.99 -7.59
N ALA A 234 0.99 -17.21 -8.49
CA ALA A 234 -0.44 -16.89 -8.45
C ALA A 234 -1.30 -18.15 -8.67
N TYR A 235 -0.92 -19.03 -9.62
CA TYR A 235 -1.56 -20.35 -9.77
C TYR A 235 -1.38 -21.20 -8.50
N GLY A 236 -0.20 -21.20 -7.91
CA GLY A 236 0.03 -21.90 -6.65
C GLY A 236 -0.96 -21.48 -5.55
N ARG A 237 -1.18 -20.16 -5.38
CA ARG A 237 -2.18 -19.63 -4.47
C ARG A 237 -3.60 -20.05 -4.87
N LEU A 238 -3.95 -19.97 -6.17
CA LEU A 238 -5.25 -20.38 -6.69
C LEU A 238 -5.58 -21.83 -6.29
N TYR A 239 -4.63 -22.75 -6.48
CA TYR A 239 -4.85 -24.14 -6.15
C TYR A 239 -4.83 -24.43 -4.64
N ILE A 240 -4.24 -23.57 -3.80
CA ILE A 240 -4.48 -23.62 -2.33
C ILE A 240 -5.96 -23.33 -2.04
N GLU A 241 -6.49 -22.25 -2.61
CA GLU A 241 -7.91 -21.87 -2.40
C GLU A 241 -8.90 -22.93 -2.95
N LYS A 242 -8.55 -23.56 -4.08
CA LYS A 242 -9.31 -24.69 -4.65
C LYS A 242 -9.11 -26.03 -3.91
N LYS A 243 -8.26 -26.04 -2.87
CA LYS A 243 -7.90 -27.24 -2.09
C LYS A 243 -7.21 -28.34 -2.92
N ASP A 244 -6.72 -28.03 -4.12
CA ASP A 244 -5.88 -28.93 -4.93
C ASP A 244 -4.40 -28.67 -4.61
N TYR A 245 -3.99 -29.14 -3.44
CA TYR A 245 -2.66 -28.88 -2.91
C TYR A 245 -1.54 -29.52 -3.75
N LYS A 246 -1.81 -30.62 -4.44
CA LYS A 246 -0.84 -31.27 -5.35
C LYS A 246 -0.51 -30.35 -6.51
N LYS A 247 -1.52 -29.79 -7.19
CA LYS A 247 -1.31 -28.80 -8.26
C LYS A 247 -0.68 -27.52 -7.72
N SER A 248 -1.09 -27.05 -6.55
CA SER A 248 -0.47 -25.91 -5.90
C SER A 248 1.03 -26.10 -5.72
N LEU A 249 1.46 -27.24 -5.17
CA LEU A 249 2.90 -27.55 -5.00
C LEU A 249 3.63 -27.58 -6.33
N HIS A 250 3.05 -28.17 -7.38
CA HIS A 250 3.65 -28.17 -8.70
C HIS A 250 3.97 -26.75 -9.20
N TYR A 251 3.00 -25.83 -9.14
CA TYR A 251 3.19 -24.45 -9.57
C TYR A 251 4.16 -23.68 -8.67
N LEU A 252 4.08 -23.87 -7.36
CA LEU A 252 4.96 -23.18 -6.41
C LEU A 252 6.40 -23.65 -6.52
N LEU A 253 6.66 -24.95 -6.70
CA LEU A 253 8.02 -25.48 -6.91
C LEU A 253 8.63 -25.00 -8.21
N ASN A 254 7.85 -24.94 -9.29
CA ASN A 254 8.32 -24.36 -10.57
C ASN A 254 8.61 -22.84 -10.42
N SER A 255 7.78 -22.10 -9.68
CA SER A 255 8.07 -20.69 -9.35
C SER A 255 9.35 -20.56 -8.52
N LEU A 256 9.54 -21.44 -7.53
CA LEU A 256 10.72 -21.46 -6.68
C LEU A 256 11.99 -21.75 -7.46
N GLU A 257 11.94 -22.71 -8.38
CA GLU A 257 13.09 -23.04 -9.24
C GLU A 257 13.55 -21.80 -10.03
N ILE A 258 12.60 -21.10 -10.68
CA ILE A 258 12.90 -19.89 -11.45
C ILE A 258 13.48 -18.81 -10.54
N THR A 259 12.83 -18.53 -9.39
CA THR A 259 13.24 -17.44 -8.51
C THR A 259 14.60 -17.69 -7.89
N ARG A 260 14.95 -18.95 -7.58
CA ARG A 260 16.28 -19.32 -7.05
C ARG A 260 17.34 -19.22 -8.11
N LYS A 261 17.12 -19.76 -9.31
CA LYS A 261 18.10 -19.70 -10.43
C LYS A 261 18.36 -18.28 -10.90
N SER A 262 17.33 -17.41 -10.83
CA SER A 262 17.44 -16.01 -11.27
C SER A 262 17.81 -15.04 -10.13
N GLY A 263 18.03 -15.51 -8.91
CA GLY A 263 18.36 -14.65 -7.77
C GLY A 263 17.22 -13.75 -7.28
N PHE A 264 15.96 -14.01 -7.61
CA PHE A 264 14.80 -13.21 -7.18
C PHE A 264 14.45 -13.42 -5.70
N ARG A 265 15.35 -13.04 -4.78
CA ARG A 265 15.27 -13.35 -3.35
C ARG A 265 13.94 -12.99 -2.69
N LYS A 266 13.38 -11.78 -2.96
CA LYS A 266 12.06 -11.38 -2.44
C LYS A 266 10.93 -12.29 -2.95
N ARG A 267 10.99 -12.69 -4.23
CA ARG A 267 10.00 -13.60 -4.81
C ARG A 267 10.13 -15.02 -4.28
N THR A 268 11.36 -15.46 -4.03
CA THR A 268 11.65 -16.71 -3.34
C THR A 268 11.04 -16.74 -1.95
N LEU A 269 11.18 -15.64 -1.18
CA LEU A 269 10.58 -15.49 0.15
C LEU A 269 9.06 -15.66 0.13
N GLU A 270 8.38 -14.95 -0.79
CA GLU A 270 6.92 -15.06 -0.94
C GLU A 270 6.50 -16.48 -1.33
N THR A 271 7.29 -17.18 -2.15
CA THR A 271 7.03 -18.56 -2.56
C THR A 271 7.21 -19.54 -1.41
N TYR A 272 8.23 -19.36 -0.55
CA TYR A 272 8.41 -20.19 0.65
C TYR A 272 7.18 -20.11 1.58
N LYS A 273 6.63 -18.91 1.79
CA LYS A 273 5.43 -18.74 2.61
C LYS A 273 4.25 -19.56 2.07
N LEU A 274 4.02 -19.52 0.76
CA LEU A 274 2.92 -20.28 0.14
C LEU A 274 3.17 -21.78 0.16
N LEU A 275 4.43 -22.24 -0.02
CA LEU A 275 4.80 -23.65 0.10
C LEU A 275 4.54 -24.16 1.52
N ALA A 276 4.94 -23.41 2.54
CA ALA A 276 4.60 -23.76 3.92
C ALA A 276 3.10 -23.90 4.13
N THR A 277 2.30 -22.94 3.60
CA THR A 277 0.84 -23.03 3.66
C THR A 277 0.29 -24.28 2.96
N ALA A 278 0.79 -24.60 1.77
CA ALA A 278 0.33 -25.78 1.02
C ALA A 278 0.67 -27.09 1.75
N TYR A 279 1.87 -27.21 2.32
CA TYR A 279 2.27 -28.38 3.11
C TYR A 279 1.51 -28.49 4.43
N LYS A 280 1.18 -27.37 5.09
CA LYS A 280 0.31 -27.34 6.25
C LYS A 280 -1.06 -27.96 5.93
N CYS A 281 -1.66 -27.55 4.81
CA CYS A 281 -2.94 -28.10 4.35
C CYS A 281 -2.88 -29.59 3.97
N LEU A 282 -1.70 -30.12 3.66
CA LEU A 282 -1.45 -31.54 3.43
C LEU A 282 -1.06 -32.30 4.70
N TYR A 283 -1.07 -31.64 5.87
CA TYR A 283 -0.64 -32.19 7.14
C TYR A 283 0.81 -32.71 7.14
N ASN A 284 1.65 -32.18 6.24
CA ASN A 284 3.09 -32.51 6.18
C ASN A 284 3.88 -31.53 7.03
N ILE A 285 3.88 -31.77 8.35
CA ILE A 285 4.50 -30.88 9.34
C ILE A 285 6.01 -30.72 9.07
N GLN A 286 6.69 -31.78 8.61
CA GLN A 286 8.12 -31.73 8.33
C GLN A 286 8.43 -30.72 7.21
N LYS A 287 7.69 -30.77 6.10
CA LYS A 287 7.87 -29.86 4.98
C LYS A 287 7.38 -28.43 5.29
N GLU A 288 6.30 -28.29 6.05
CA GLU A 288 5.84 -27.00 6.56
C GLU A 288 6.97 -26.30 7.33
N ASN A 289 7.55 -26.97 8.34
CA ASN A 289 8.63 -26.43 9.16
C ASN A 289 9.89 -26.14 8.34
N GLU A 290 10.23 -26.99 7.36
CA GLU A 290 11.35 -26.77 6.46
C GLU A 290 11.19 -25.44 5.70
N TYR A 291 10.01 -25.18 5.11
CA TYR A 291 9.77 -23.95 4.34
C TYR A 291 9.58 -22.72 5.23
N LEU A 292 9.03 -22.86 6.43
CA LEU A 292 8.97 -21.77 7.41
C LEU A 292 10.39 -21.36 7.85
N LEU A 293 11.27 -22.33 8.11
CA LEU A 293 12.66 -22.05 8.45
C LEU A 293 13.38 -21.33 7.30
N LYS A 294 13.24 -21.82 6.07
CA LYS A 294 13.81 -21.17 4.88
C LYS A 294 13.26 -19.74 4.69
N TYR A 295 11.98 -19.54 4.97
CA TYR A 295 11.37 -18.22 4.95
C TYR A 295 12.02 -17.29 5.97
N THR A 296 12.12 -17.71 7.24
CA THR A 296 12.71 -16.90 8.32
C THR A 296 14.16 -16.55 8.02
N GLN A 297 14.99 -17.55 7.69
CA GLN A 297 16.41 -17.34 7.37
C GLN A 297 16.61 -16.37 6.20
N LEU A 298 15.84 -16.53 5.13
CA LEU A 298 15.94 -15.65 3.97
C LEU A 298 15.45 -14.23 4.29
N ASN A 299 14.37 -14.10 5.06
CA ASN A 299 13.84 -12.83 5.50
C ASN A 299 14.85 -12.06 6.36
N ASP A 300 15.48 -12.73 7.31
CA ASP A 300 16.48 -12.12 8.20
C ASP A 300 17.75 -11.74 7.42
N SER A 301 18.19 -12.60 6.50
CA SER A 301 19.30 -12.28 5.59
C SER A 301 18.99 -11.07 4.70
N LEU A 302 17.78 -10.95 4.17
CA LEU A 302 17.38 -9.78 3.37
C LEU A 302 17.36 -8.51 4.20
N ARG A 303 16.81 -8.56 5.42
CA ARG A 303 16.78 -7.42 6.34
C ARG A 303 18.18 -6.98 6.74
N GLU A 304 19.07 -7.92 7.07
CA GLU A 304 20.45 -7.60 7.45
C GLU A 304 21.23 -7.03 6.28
N ASN A 305 21.11 -7.61 5.08
CA ASN A 305 21.74 -7.05 3.87
C ASN A 305 21.21 -5.65 3.55
N GLU A 306 19.91 -5.42 3.70
CA GLU A 306 19.32 -4.08 3.55
C GLU A 306 19.94 -3.10 4.56
N ARG A 307 20.10 -3.51 5.83
CA ARG A 307 20.68 -2.69 6.90
C ARG A 307 22.15 -2.33 6.63
N ILE A 308 22.97 -3.33 6.28
CA ILE A 308 24.40 -3.13 6.00
C ILE A 308 24.59 -2.25 4.75
N ALA A 309 23.85 -2.55 3.68
CA ALA A 309 23.93 -1.80 2.44
C ALA A 309 23.67 -0.32 2.61
N LEU A 310 22.70 -0.04 3.45
CA LEU A 310 22.20 1.30 3.63
C LEU A 310 23.15 2.15 4.49
N ASN A 311 23.74 1.55 5.53
CA ASN A 311 24.62 2.31 6.42
C ASN A 311 25.91 2.73 5.73
N SER A 312 26.61 1.83 5.04
CA SER A 312 27.90 2.13 4.43
C SER A 312 27.84 3.00 3.17
N SER A 313 26.90 2.69 2.25
CA SER A 313 26.88 3.34 0.94
C SER A 313 26.18 4.70 0.94
N VAL A 314 25.21 4.90 1.84
CA VAL A 314 24.50 6.20 1.95
C VAL A 314 25.36 7.22 2.68
N GLU A 315 26.01 6.85 3.77
CA GLU A 315 26.96 7.74 4.46
C GLU A 315 28.09 8.19 3.52
N ASP A 316 28.67 7.28 2.76
CA ASP A 316 29.73 7.60 1.80
C ASP A 316 29.26 8.55 0.68
N ILE A 317 28.02 8.37 0.18
CA ILE A 317 27.46 9.26 -0.87
C ILE A 317 27.15 10.63 -0.30
N LEU A 318 26.58 10.69 0.91
CA LEU A 318 26.29 11.96 1.58
C LEU A 318 27.59 12.68 1.96
N ASN A 319 28.61 11.98 2.48
CA ASN A 319 29.91 12.54 2.83
C ASN A 319 30.70 13.04 1.60
N SER A 320 30.67 12.30 0.48
CA SER A 320 31.35 12.71 -0.76
C SER A 320 30.76 13.97 -1.40
N GLN A 321 29.50 14.31 -1.09
CA GLN A 321 28.91 15.59 -1.46
C GLN A 321 29.38 16.73 -0.56
N GLN A 322 29.58 16.46 0.73
CA GLN A 322 30.12 17.44 1.65
C GLN A 322 31.54 17.89 1.25
N ASP A 323 32.39 16.96 0.82
CA ASP A 323 33.77 17.24 0.45
C ASP A 323 33.92 18.09 -0.83
N HIS A 324 32.94 17.99 -1.75
CA HIS A 324 32.96 18.84 -2.96
C HIS A 324 32.51 20.29 -2.73
N ASP A 325 31.67 20.51 -1.72
CA ASP A 325 31.18 21.85 -1.36
C ASP A 325 32.12 22.59 -0.37
N THR A 326 33.06 21.85 0.26
CA THR A 326 33.94 22.41 1.29
C THR A 326 35.20 23.07 0.79
N SER A 327 35.47 23.09 -0.52
CA SER A 327 36.58 23.91 -1.09
C SER A 327 36.28 25.42 -1.18
N ALA A 328 35.08 25.83 -0.81
CA ALA A 328 34.66 27.23 -0.81
C ALA A 328 34.20 27.70 0.59
N SER A 329 35.12 27.95 1.48
CA SER A 329 35.01 28.78 2.70
C SER A 329 34.91 28.06 4.05
N LYS A 330 35.95 28.24 4.85
CA LYS A 330 36.02 27.87 6.29
C LYS A 330 34.91 28.49 7.15
N ASN A 331 34.22 29.50 6.69
CA ASN A 331 33.09 30.15 7.37
C ASN A 331 31.79 29.31 7.31
N PHE A 332 31.68 28.37 6.35
CA PHE A 332 30.55 27.46 6.25
C PHE A 332 30.56 26.39 7.36
N TYR A 333 31.75 26.00 7.85
CA TYR A 333 31.86 24.99 8.93
C TYR A 333 31.24 25.43 10.26
N TYR A 334 31.41 26.72 10.62
CA TYR A 334 30.80 27.26 11.86
C TYR A 334 29.28 27.41 11.73
N GLY A 335 28.80 27.75 10.53
CA GLY A 335 27.37 27.80 10.23
C GLY A 335 26.74 26.40 10.28
N PHE A 336 27.46 25.39 9.78
CA PHE A 336 26.95 24.01 9.75
C PHE A 336 26.95 23.34 11.16
N ALA A 337 28.00 23.60 11.97
CA ALA A 337 28.00 23.19 13.37
C ALA A 337 26.86 23.83 14.16
N GLY A 338 26.57 25.13 13.89
CA GLY A 338 25.41 25.82 14.45
C GLY A 338 24.08 25.21 14.01
N ILE A 339 23.94 24.81 12.73
CA ILE A 339 22.73 24.15 12.20
C ILE A 339 22.55 22.76 12.80
N ILE A 340 23.64 22.01 13.01
CA ILE A 340 23.58 20.69 13.67
C ILE A 340 23.16 20.82 15.14
N LEU A 341 23.71 21.80 15.86
CA LEU A 341 23.30 22.06 17.24
C LEU A 341 21.85 22.54 17.34
N VAL A 342 21.43 23.44 16.44
CA VAL A 342 20.03 23.88 16.35
C VAL A 342 19.11 22.73 15.93
N SER A 343 19.53 21.89 14.98
CA SER A 343 18.72 20.74 14.56
C SER A 343 18.64 19.66 15.65
N ALA A 344 19.72 19.46 16.43
CA ALA A 344 19.68 18.59 17.60
C ALA A 344 18.76 19.14 18.71
N ALA A 345 18.82 20.44 18.96
CA ALA A 345 17.90 21.13 19.88
C ALA A 345 16.44 21.07 19.38
N ILE A 346 16.21 21.25 18.08
CA ILE A 346 14.87 21.10 17.48
C ILE A 346 14.39 19.67 17.54
N ILE A 347 15.26 18.67 17.34
CA ILE A 347 14.89 17.24 17.45
C ILE A 347 14.52 16.92 18.90
N ILE A 348 15.28 17.42 19.86
CA ILE A 348 14.95 17.25 21.30
C ILE A 348 13.65 17.97 21.63
N MET A 349 13.46 19.19 21.15
CA MET A 349 12.23 19.95 21.31
C MET A 349 11.04 19.27 20.64
N LEU A 350 11.20 18.79 19.40
CA LEU A 350 10.16 18.05 18.67
C LEU A 350 9.84 16.71 19.34
N ASN A 351 10.85 16.02 19.88
CA ASN A 351 10.65 14.79 20.65
C ASN A 351 9.89 15.06 21.96
N ASN A 352 10.18 16.18 22.60
CA ASN A 352 9.44 16.60 23.81
C ASN A 352 8.01 17.04 23.47
N ILE A 353 7.81 17.78 22.37
CA ILE A 353 6.47 18.13 21.87
C ILE A 353 5.72 16.89 21.42
N TYR A 354 6.38 15.93 20.75
CA TYR A 354 5.78 14.67 20.36
C TYR A 354 5.32 13.85 21.57
N LYS A 355 6.19 13.74 22.60
CA LYS A 355 5.83 13.09 23.86
C LYS A 355 4.70 13.80 24.59
N ALA A 356 4.69 15.14 24.58
CA ALA A 356 3.63 15.92 25.16
C ALA A 356 2.30 15.74 24.39
N ARG A 357 2.34 15.72 23.05
CA ARG A 357 1.16 15.44 22.22
C ARG A 357 0.65 14.01 22.36
N GLN A 358 1.55 13.02 22.42
CA GLN A 358 1.16 11.65 22.74
C GLN A 358 0.43 11.58 24.08
N LYS A 359 0.99 12.23 25.12
CA LYS A 359 0.36 12.24 26.45
C LYS A 359 -1.03 12.91 26.43
N ILE A 360 -1.20 13.97 25.63
CA ILE A 360 -2.51 14.63 25.45
C ILE A 360 -3.47 13.71 24.65
N GLN A 361 -2.98 13.03 23.61
CA GLN A 361 -3.79 12.07 22.84
C GLN A 361 -4.18 10.85 23.68
N ASP A 362 -3.24 10.30 24.46
CA ASP A 362 -3.51 9.17 25.35
C ASP A 362 -4.53 9.55 26.43
N ASN A 363 -4.42 10.77 26.98
CA ASN A 363 -5.40 11.28 27.95
C ASN A 363 -6.78 11.49 27.29
N ALA A 364 -6.84 12.04 26.07
CA ALA A 364 -8.09 12.23 25.34
C ALA A 364 -8.73 10.89 24.91
N ILE A 365 -7.91 9.89 24.56
CA ILE A 365 -8.37 8.53 24.28
C ILE A 365 -8.92 7.88 25.53
N ASN A 366 -8.19 8.00 26.67
CA ASN A 366 -8.64 7.46 27.95
C ASN A 366 -9.93 8.12 28.43
N GLU A 367 -10.07 9.43 28.23
CA GLU A 367 -11.30 10.19 28.57
C GLU A 367 -12.48 9.70 27.70
N LYS A 368 -12.26 9.50 26.39
CA LYS A 368 -13.28 8.94 25.48
C LYS A 368 -13.63 7.48 25.80
N ILE A 369 -12.65 6.68 26.21
CA ILE A 369 -12.90 5.30 26.66
C ILE A 369 -13.75 5.33 27.93
N LEU A 370 -13.43 6.21 28.90
CA LEU A 370 -14.18 6.36 30.14
C LEU A 370 -15.61 6.84 29.86
N GLU A 371 -15.77 7.80 28.95
CA GLU A 371 -17.08 8.30 28.50
C GLU A 371 -17.89 7.20 27.81
N SER A 372 -17.25 6.44 26.94
CA SER A 372 -17.87 5.29 26.26
C SER A 372 -18.30 4.22 27.25
N ASP A 373 -17.46 3.91 28.25
CA ASP A 373 -17.80 2.94 29.31
C ASP A 373 -18.91 3.42 30.18
N MET A 374 -18.96 4.73 30.51
CA MET A 374 -20.07 5.33 31.24
C MET A 374 -21.38 5.30 30.44
N LEU A 375 -21.32 5.60 29.13
CA LEU A 375 -22.46 5.52 28.25
C LEU A 375 -22.96 4.07 28.14
N ARG A 376 -22.04 3.11 28.01
CA ARG A 376 -22.37 1.68 27.95
C ARG A 376 -23.05 1.20 29.21
N ARG A 377 -22.52 1.58 30.39
CA ARG A 377 -23.17 1.28 31.71
C ARG A 377 -24.55 1.92 31.85
N LYS A 378 -24.73 3.14 31.31
CA LYS A 378 -26.06 3.81 31.30
C LYS A 378 -27.03 3.08 30.37
N LEU A 379 -26.57 2.62 29.20
CA LEU A 379 -27.39 1.85 28.28
C LEU A 379 -27.77 0.47 28.86
N ASP A 380 -26.81 -0.21 29.47
CA ASP A 380 -27.05 -1.50 30.14
C ASP A 380 -28.00 -1.32 31.33
N GLY A 381 -27.85 -0.23 32.09
CA GLY A 381 -28.76 0.12 33.18
C GLY A 381 -30.19 0.42 32.69
N LEU A 382 -30.32 1.20 31.61
CA LEU A 382 -31.60 1.48 30.93
C LEU A 382 -32.26 0.20 30.41
N HIS A 383 -31.47 -0.66 29.75
CA HIS A 383 -31.95 -1.95 29.27
C HIS A 383 -32.47 -2.82 30.44
N GLN A 384 -31.70 -2.94 31.53
CA GLN A 384 -32.12 -3.71 32.70
C GLN A 384 -33.39 -3.11 33.38
N GLU A 385 -33.46 -1.79 33.43
CA GLU A 385 -34.67 -1.11 33.96
C GLU A 385 -35.90 -1.45 33.12
N VAL A 386 -35.78 -1.35 31.79
CA VAL A 386 -36.87 -1.68 30.86
C VAL A 386 -37.30 -3.14 31.00
N VAL A 387 -36.34 -4.05 31.09
CA VAL A 387 -36.62 -5.48 31.30
C VAL A 387 -37.35 -5.71 32.63
N GLN A 388 -36.94 -5.06 33.72
CA GLN A 388 -37.58 -5.19 35.04
C GLN A 388 -39.02 -4.64 35.02
N LEU A 389 -39.27 -3.51 34.34
CA LEU A 389 -40.61 -2.96 34.19
C LEU A 389 -41.52 -3.91 33.36
N ALA A 390 -40.99 -4.55 32.34
CA ALA A 390 -41.71 -5.56 31.57
C ALA A 390 -42.10 -6.77 32.41
N ILE A 391 -41.16 -7.30 33.20
CA ILE A 391 -41.38 -8.44 34.12
C ILE A 391 -42.45 -8.13 35.17
N LYS A 392 -42.45 -6.90 35.73
CA LYS A 392 -43.43 -6.47 36.74
C LYS A 392 -44.77 -6.08 36.14
N SER A 393 -44.94 -6.15 34.83
CA SER A 393 -46.14 -5.67 34.11
C SER A 393 -46.48 -4.22 34.46
N ASP A 394 -45.46 -3.37 34.69
CA ASP A 394 -45.61 -1.98 35.10
C ASP A 394 -46.17 -1.12 33.95
N PRO A 395 -47.19 -0.28 34.22
CA PRO A 395 -47.78 0.61 33.20
C PRO A 395 -46.76 1.55 32.53
N SER A 396 -45.66 1.87 33.21
CA SER A 396 -44.61 2.74 32.65
C SER A 396 -43.66 2.03 31.67
N PHE A 397 -43.76 0.70 31.51
CA PHE A 397 -42.89 -0.09 30.67
C PHE A 397 -42.77 0.46 29.25
N ILE A 398 -43.88 0.71 28.57
CA ILE A 398 -43.86 1.14 27.16
C ILE A 398 -43.27 2.56 27.02
N HIS A 399 -43.44 3.42 28.04
CA HIS A 399 -42.82 4.73 28.03
C HIS A 399 -41.27 4.61 28.13
N LYS A 400 -40.79 3.81 29.08
CA LYS A 400 -39.38 3.55 29.27
C LYS A 400 -38.76 2.79 28.08
N PHE A 401 -39.48 1.85 27.50
CA PHE A 401 -39.07 1.18 26.31
C PHE A 401 -38.87 2.15 25.11
N ARG A 402 -39.80 3.10 24.92
CA ARG A 402 -39.69 4.15 23.91
C ARG A 402 -38.47 5.05 24.15
N GLU A 403 -38.12 5.33 25.39
CA GLU A 403 -36.93 6.12 25.75
C GLU A 403 -35.65 5.33 25.39
N ALA A 404 -35.56 4.09 25.81
CA ALA A 404 -34.38 3.24 25.65
C ALA A 404 -34.15 2.76 24.17
N TYR A 405 -35.24 2.53 23.42
CA TYR A 405 -35.26 2.01 22.07
C TYR A 405 -35.97 2.98 21.08
N SER A 406 -35.62 4.27 21.18
CA SER A 406 -36.31 5.34 20.48
C SER A 406 -36.30 5.18 18.96
N GLU A 407 -35.17 4.76 18.41
CA GLU A 407 -35.01 4.51 16.97
C GLU A 407 -35.95 3.36 16.50
N PHE A 408 -35.88 2.23 17.18
CA PHE A 408 -36.76 1.10 16.92
C PHE A 408 -38.25 1.49 17.00
N TYR A 409 -38.63 2.19 18.06
CA TYR A 409 -40.00 2.62 18.30
C TYR A 409 -40.51 3.55 17.19
N ASN A 410 -39.71 4.55 16.84
CA ASN A 410 -40.05 5.54 15.82
C ASN A 410 -40.15 4.90 14.44
N ASN A 411 -39.16 4.09 14.03
CA ASN A 411 -39.20 3.39 12.74
C ASN A 411 -40.42 2.47 12.66
N LEU A 412 -40.64 1.65 13.69
CA LEU A 412 -41.78 0.71 13.71
C LEU A 412 -43.12 1.42 13.56
N THR A 413 -43.33 2.56 14.26
CA THR A 413 -44.59 3.29 14.24
C THR A 413 -44.79 4.14 12.98
N THR A 414 -43.69 4.64 12.40
CA THR A 414 -43.73 5.44 11.15
C THR A 414 -43.99 4.55 9.93
N GLU A 415 -43.33 3.39 9.86
CA GLU A 415 -43.50 2.48 8.73
C GLU A 415 -44.81 1.67 8.82
N ASN A 416 -45.34 1.50 10.04
CA ASN A 416 -46.54 0.70 10.27
C ASN A 416 -47.61 1.47 11.07
N PRO A 417 -48.24 2.54 10.51
CA PRO A 417 -49.18 3.41 11.23
C PRO A 417 -50.47 2.71 11.66
N GLY A 418 -50.73 1.51 11.14
CA GLY A 418 -51.87 0.68 11.55
C GLY A 418 -51.68 -0.13 12.82
N LEU A 419 -50.54 -0.07 13.51
CA LEU A 419 -50.32 -0.80 14.74
C LEU A 419 -51.05 -0.17 15.91
N THR A 420 -51.73 -1.02 16.69
CA THR A 420 -52.37 -0.57 17.97
C THR A 420 -51.31 -0.52 19.08
N ALA A 421 -51.66 0.18 20.20
CA ALA A 421 -50.80 0.21 21.38
C ALA A 421 -50.43 -1.21 21.88
N ASN A 422 -51.36 -2.15 21.78
CA ASN A 422 -51.12 -3.54 22.13
C ASN A 422 -50.17 -4.25 21.16
N ASP A 423 -50.23 -3.91 19.87
CA ASP A 423 -49.29 -4.48 18.88
C ASP A 423 -47.86 -3.98 19.14
N ILE A 424 -47.71 -2.69 19.48
CA ILE A 424 -46.42 -2.08 19.84
C ILE A 424 -45.86 -2.70 21.11
N LEU A 425 -46.71 -2.92 22.11
CA LEU A 425 -46.34 -3.60 23.36
C LEU A 425 -45.79 -5.01 23.07
N PHE A 426 -46.44 -5.75 22.19
CA PHE A 426 -45.97 -7.09 21.74
C PHE A 426 -44.65 -7.02 20.97
N CYS A 427 -44.47 -6.02 20.12
CA CYS A 427 -43.17 -5.79 19.46
C CYS A 427 -42.08 -5.48 20.50
N ALA A 428 -42.37 -4.70 21.52
CA ALA A 428 -41.44 -4.40 22.60
C ALA A 428 -40.99 -5.65 23.37
N PHE A 429 -41.92 -6.52 23.74
CA PHE A 429 -41.55 -7.82 24.35
C PHE A 429 -40.66 -8.67 23.47
N ILE A 430 -40.95 -8.74 22.17
CA ILE A 430 -40.15 -9.50 21.22
C ILE A 430 -38.77 -8.88 21.04
N LYS A 431 -38.66 -7.53 20.96
CA LYS A 431 -37.39 -6.81 20.87
C LYS A 431 -36.49 -7.06 22.07
N LEU A 432 -37.08 -7.20 23.25
CA LEU A 432 -36.39 -7.60 24.48
C LEU A 432 -36.09 -9.10 24.57
N ASN A 433 -36.39 -9.83 23.51
CA ASN A 433 -36.11 -11.26 23.35
C ASN A 433 -36.83 -12.18 24.34
N PHE A 434 -38.00 -11.78 24.82
CA PHE A 434 -38.81 -12.64 25.69
C PHE A 434 -39.45 -13.81 24.94
N SER A 435 -39.40 -14.96 25.55
CA SER A 435 -40.06 -16.19 25.04
C SER A 435 -41.59 -16.05 25.09
N ASN A 436 -42.32 -16.90 24.34
CA ASN A 436 -43.77 -16.92 24.36
C ASN A 436 -44.34 -17.18 25.77
N LYS A 437 -43.64 -17.95 26.61
CA LYS A 437 -44.00 -18.23 27.97
C LYS A 437 -43.87 -16.99 28.84
N GLU A 438 -42.76 -16.26 28.74
CA GLU A 438 -42.53 -15.02 29.48
C GLU A 438 -43.50 -13.91 29.05
N ILE A 439 -43.75 -13.75 27.73
CA ILE A 439 -44.74 -12.82 27.21
C ILE A 439 -46.13 -13.12 27.76
N ALA A 440 -46.50 -14.43 27.83
CA ALA A 440 -47.80 -14.85 28.40
C ALA A 440 -47.91 -14.46 29.86
N GLU A 441 -46.86 -14.67 30.66
CA GLU A 441 -46.78 -14.33 32.06
C GLU A 441 -46.86 -12.81 32.27
N TYR A 442 -46.01 -12.04 31.61
CA TYR A 442 -45.90 -10.58 31.81
C TYR A 442 -47.04 -9.77 31.20
N ALA A 443 -47.69 -10.28 30.15
CA ALA A 443 -48.89 -9.68 29.58
C ALA A 443 -50.20 -10.23 30.15
N HIS A 444 -50.16 -11.12 31.15
CA HIS A 444 -51.30 -11.81 31.76
C HIS A 444 -52.21 -12.49 30.71
N LEU A 445 -51.60 -13.22 29.82
CA LEU A 445 -52.29 -13.94 28.72
C LEU A 445 -51.99 -15.45 28.74
N SER A 446 -52.81 -16.25 28.04
CA SER A 446 -52.45 -17.64 27.80
C SER A 446 -51.38 -17.71 26.71
N ILE A 447 -50.50 -18.73 26.72
CA ILE A 447 -49.49 -18.98 25.66
C ILE A 447 -50.16 -19.05 24.29
N ARG A 448 -51.30 -19.69 24.21
CA ARG A 448 -52.11 -19.81 22.98
C ARG A 448 -52.58 -18.46 22.45
N THR A 449 -52.91 -17.54 23.35
CA THR A 449 -53.28 -16.15 23.04
C THR A 449 -52.07 -15.37 22.52
N VAL A 450 -50.88 -15.58 23.11
CA VAL A 450 -49.63 -14.97 22.64
C VAL A 450 -49.28 -15.41 21.21
N GLU A 451 -49.39 -16.72 20.93
CA GLU A 451 -49.15 -17.28 19.61
C GLU A 451 -50.13 -16.70 18.56
N SER A 452 -51.41 -16.64 18.91
CA SER A 452 -52.45 -16.05 18.05
C SER A 452 -52.23 -14.56 17.81
N LYS A 453 -51.74 -13.81 18.82
CA LYS A 453 -51.39 -12.40 18.68
C LYS A 453 -50.13 -12.23 17.82
N LYS A 454 -49.10 -13.03 18.00
CA LYS A 454 -47.90 -13.05 17.16
C LYS A 454 -48.24 -13.36 15.69
N TYR A 455 -49.10 -14.32 15.45
CA TYR A 455 -49.55 -14.62 14.11
C TYR A 455 -50.26 -13.44 13.43
N ARG A 456 -51.20 -12.79 14.16
CA ARG A 456 -51.91 -11.59 13.66
C ARG A 456 -50.97 -10.41 13.47
N LEU A 457 -50.00 -10.20 14.38
CA LEU A 457 -49.01 -9.18 14.30
C LEU A 457 -48.09 -9.37 13.10
N LYS A 458 -47.63 -10.60 12.84
CA LYS A 458 -46.86 -10.96 11.64
C LYS A 458 -47.58 -10.61 10.36
N LYS A 459 -48.90 -10.91 10.27
CA LYS A 459 -49.74 -10.56 9.13
C LYS A 459 -49.90 -9.06 8.98
N LYS A 460 -50.04 -8.33 10.09
CA LYS A 460 -50.24 -6.89 10.11
C LYS A 460 -48.98 -6.12 9.71
N LEU A 461 -47.80 -6.64 10.03
CA LEU A 461 -46.49 -6.12 9.61
C LEU A 461 -46.09 -6.52 8.18
N GLY A 462 -46.91 -7.27 7.46
CA GLY A 462 -46.62 -7.69 6.09
C GLY A 462 -45.46 -8.68 5.95
N ILE A 463 -45.08 -9.37 7.05
CA ILE A 463 -43.93 -10.27 7.05
C ILE A 463 -44.28 -11.58 6.35
N SER A 464 -43.45 -12.01 5.41
CA SER A 464 -43.63 -13.22 4.61
C SER A 464 -43.77 -14.48 5.50
N ALA A 465 -44.46 -15.51 5.01
CA ALA A 465 -44.69 -16.75 5.79
C ALA A 465 -43.38 -17.43 6.22
N GLU A 466 -42.35 -17.35 5.41
CA GLU A 466 -41.05 -17.98 5.63
C GLU A 466 -40.17 -17.27 6.66
N MET A 467 -40.40 -15.98 6.94
CA MET A 467 -39.60 -15.20 7.87
C MET A 467 -40.14 -15.30 9.31
N ASP A 468 -39.29 -15.60 10.26
CA ASP A 468 -39.64 -15.62 11.67
C ASP A 468 -39.87 -14.19 12.22
N LEU A 469 -41.00 -13.97 12.91
CA LEU A 469 -41.35 -12.68 13.48
C LEU A 469 -40.34 -12.18 14.53
N ASN A 470 -39.82 -13.07 15.38
CA ASN A 470 -38.88 -12.69 16.42
C ASN A 470 -37.57 -12.22 15.78
N LYS A 471 -37.09 -12.98 14.79
CA LYS A 471 -35.87 -12.63 14.05
C LYS A 471 -36.02 -11.29 13.32
N TRP A 472 -37.17 -11.07 12.69
CA TRP A 472 -37.45 -9.81 11.98
C TRP A 472 -37.44 -8.62 12.96
N ILE A 473 -38.16 -8.69 14.09
CA ILE A 473 -38.22 -7.62 15.09
C ILE A 473 -36.87 -7.37 15.77
N THR A 474 -36.06 -8.41 15.97
CA THR A 474 -34.76 -8.26 16.59
C THR A 474 -33.76 -7.56 15.66
N GLN A 475 -33.86 -7.81 14.36
CA GLN A 475 -33.02 -7.22 13.32
C GLN A 475 -33.50 -5.83 12.85
N TYR A 476 -34.80 -5.55 13.02
CA TYR A 476 -35.43 -4.27 12.73
C TYR A 476 -35.00 -3.21 13.77
#